data_e64c20ef2c752766d8052baeb8228739
#
_entry.id   e64c20ef2c752766d8052baeb8228739
#
_cell.length_a   1.000
_cell.length_b   1.000
_cell.length_c   1.000
_cell.angle_alpha   90.00
_cell.angle_beta   90.00
_cell.angle_gamma   90.00
#
_symmetry.space_group_name_H-M   'P 1'
#
loop_
_entity.id
_entity.type
_entity.pdbx_description
1 polymer ?
#
loop_
_entity_poly.entity_id
_entity_poly.type
_entity_poly.pdbx_seq_one_letter_code
_entity_poly.pdbx_strand_id
1 'polypeptide(L)'
;MSEALEKLIKTIKSRKGNSTNASYTSFLLSKGNDHCLNKLKEEVAELEEAIKNKRNTIHESADVIYHLLVTLESAGINFDDIMIELKKREGTSGFDEKKNR
;
A
#
# COMPACT_ATOMS: atom_id res chain seq x y z
N MET A 1 13.19 4.92 6.84
CA MET A 1 12.36 4.63 5.66
C MET A 1 13.00 5.27 4.44
N SER A 2 12.84 4.70 3.27
CA SER A 2 13.49 5.20 2.07
C SER A 2 12.89 6.54 1.62
N GLU A 3 13.71 7.35 0.97
CA GLU A 3 13.33 8.63 0.42
C GLU A 3 12.21 8.48 -0.63
N ALA A 4 12.32 7.46 -1.49
CA ALA A 4 11.32 7.20 -2.52
C ALA A 4 9.96 6.88 -1.91
N LEU A 5 9.95 6.07 -0.86
CA LEU A 5 8.71 5.68 -0.19
C LEU A 5 8.08 6.87 0.51
N GLU A 6 8.87 7.68 1.21
CA GLU A 6 8.39 8.88 1.89
C GLU A 6 7.78 9.87 0.91
N LYS A 7 8.43 10.06 -0.23
CA LYS A 7 7.94 10.96 -1.27
C LYS A 7 6.62 10.45 -1.85
N LEU A 8 6.52 9.16 -2.10
CA LEU A 8 5.29 8.56 -2.61
C LEU A 8 4.13 8.75 -1.64
N ILE A 9 4.36 8.52 -0.34
CA ILE A 9 3.33 8.71 0.68
C ILE A 9 2.85 10.15 0.70
N LYS A 10 3.76 11.12 0.66
CA LYS A 10 3.40 12.53 0.64
C LYS A 10 2.59 12.89 -0.61
N THR A 11 2.99 12.35 -1.76
CA THR A 11 2.29 12.60 -3.01
C THR A 11 0.86 12.07 -2.94
N ILE A 12 0.68 10.84 -2.44
CA ILE A 12 -0.65 10.24 -2.31
C ILE A 12 -1.53 11.09 -1.38
N LYS A 13 -1.00 11.51 -0.23
CA LYS A 13 -1.75 12.37 0.70
C LYS A 13 -2.18 13.67 0.03
N SER A 14 -1.33 14.25 -0.79
CA SER A 14 -1.63 15.51 -1.46
C SER A 14 -2.72 15.39 -2.52
N ARG A 15 -3.03 14.17 -2.97
CA ARG A 15 -4.07 13.94 -4.00
C ARG A 15 -5.46 13.74 -3.41
N LYS A 16 -5.56 13.51 -2.11
CA LYS A 16 -6.85 13.32 -1.45
C LYS A 16 -7.66 14.63 -1.52
N GLY A 17 -8.92 14.51 -1.94
CA GLY A 17 -9.79 15.67 -2.08
C GLY A 17 -9.63 16.44 -3.38
N ASN A 18 -8.67 16.08 -4.22
CA ASN A 18 -8.50 16.70 -5.53
C ASN A 18 -9.57 16.19 -6.51
N SER A 19 -9.73 16.90 -7.62
CA SER A 19 -10.63 16.48 -8.69
C SER A 19 -10.30 15.06 -9.14
N THR A 20 -11.35 14.26 -9.41
CA THR A 20 -11.22 12.89 -9.92
C THR A 20 -10.31 12.82 -11.15
N ASN A 21 -10.31 13.87 -11.98
CA ASN A 21 -9.54 13.90 -13.23
C ASN A 21 -8.13 14.43 -13.06
N ALA A 22 -7.73 14.84 -11.85
CA ALA A 22 -6.41 15.44 -11.63
C ALA A 22 -5.27 14.43 -11.75
N SER A 23 -5.51 13.18 -11.35
CA SER A 23 -4.52 12.11 -11.43
C SER A 23 -5.20 10.76 -11.21
N TYR A 24 -4.48 9.67 -11.53
CA TYR A 24 -4.97 8.33 -11.24
C TYR A 24 -5.18 8.14 -9.73
N THR A 25 -4.27 8.66 -8.93
CA THR A 25 -4.39 8.59 -7.47
C THR A 25 -5.64 9.31 -6.98
N SER A 26 -5.92 10.51 -7.50
CA SER A 26 -7.13 11.25 -7.16
C SER A 26 -8.38 10.47 -7.54
N PHE A 27 -8.36 9.84 -8.71
CA PHE A 27 -9.46 8.99 -9.17
C PHE A 27 -9.70 7.83 -8.19
N LEU A 28 -8.64 7.10 -7.83
CA LEU A 28 -8.76 5.98 -6.90
C LEU A 28 -9.30 6.42 -5.54
N LEU A 29 -8.76 7.50 -4.98
CA LEU A 29 -9.19 8.01 -3.69
C LEU A 29 -10.66 8.44 -3.71
N SER A 30 -11.14 8.97 -4.83
CA SER A 30 -12.53 9.40 -4.97
C SER A 30 -13.51 8.23 -4.97
N LYS A 31 -13.04 7.03 -5.29
CA LYS A 31 -13.89 5.84 -5.39
C LYS A 31 -14.17 5.16 -4.04
N GLY A 32 -13.36 5.44 -3.03
CA GLY A 32 -13.56 4.89 -1.69
C GLY A 32 -12.89 3.55 -1.44
N ASN A 33 -13.08 3.05 -0.22
CA ASN A 33 -12.35 1.89 0.29
C ASN A 33 -12.55 0.61 -0.51
N ASP A 34 -13.81 0.29 -0.83
CA ASP A 34 -14.10 -0.97 -1.53
C ASP A 34 -13.43 -1.04 -2.89
N HIS A 35 -13.46 0.05 -3.63
CA HIS A 35 -12.81 0.11 -4.93
C HIS A 35 -11.29 -0.02 -4.80
N CYS A 36 -10.69 0.70 -3.84
CA CYS A 36 -9.26 0.64 -3.59
C CYS A 36 -8.82 -0.76 -3.18
N LEU A 37 -9.61 -1.42 -2.31
CA LEU A 37 -9.33 -2.78 -1.88
C LEU A 37 -9.41 -3.77 -3.05
N ASN A 38 -10.39 -3.63 -3.92
CA ASN A 38 -10.52 -4.49 -5.09
C ASN A 38 -9.33 -4.34 -6.03
N LYS A 39 -8.86 -3.10 -6.22
CA LYS A 39 -7.67 -2.84 -7.03
C LYS A 39 -6.42 -3.45 -6.40
N LEU A 40 -6.28 -3.33 -5.09
CA LEU A 40 -5.16 -3.94 -4.39
C LEU A 40 -5.16 -5.47 -4.57
N LYS A 41 -6.33 -6.10 -4.47
CA LYS A 41 -6.46 -7.55 -4.68
C LYS A 41 -6.05 -7.95 -6.09
N GLU A 42 -6.44 -7.15 -7.10
CA GLU A 42 -6.04 -7.40 -8.49
C GLU A 42 -4.53 -7.35 -8.65
N GLU A 43 -3.88 -6.36 -8.04
CA GLU A 43 -2.43 -6.21 -8.12
C GLU A 43 -1.69 -7.34 -7.40
N VAL A 44 -2.23 -7.81 -6.28
CA VAL A 44 -1.65 -8.96 -5.57
C VAL A 44 -1.73 -10.21 -6.44
N ALA A 45 -2.85 -10.42 -7.14
CA ALA A 45 -3.00 -11.56 -8.05
C ALA A 45 -2.00 -11.47 -9.22
N GLU A 46 -1.77 -10.28 -9.75
CA GLU A 46 -0.79 -10.06 -10.81
C GLU A 46 0.64 -10.32 -10.32
N LEU A 47 0.94 -9.93 -9.07
CA LEU A 47 2.24 -10.23 -8.47
C LEU A 47 2.42 -11.74 -8.30
N GLU A 48 1.40 -12.44 -7.85
CA GLU A 48 1.45 -13.89 -7.71
C GLU A 48 1.79 -14.55 -9.05
N GLU A 49 1.12 -14.15 -10.10
CA GLU A 49 1.38 -14.67 -11.44
C GLU A 49 2.79 -14.32 -11.92
N ALA A 50 3.25 -13.10 -11.67
CA ALA A 50 4.59 -12.66 -12.04
C ALA A 50 5.66 -13.51 -11.35
N ILE A 51 5.48 -13.82 -10.08
CA ILE A 51 6.42 -14.65 -9.32
C ILE A 51 6.46 -16.07 -9.90
N LYS A 52 5.30 -16.64 -10.19
CA LYS A 52 5.21 -17.99 -10.75
C LYS A 52 5.85 -18.08 -12.15
N ASN A 53 5.68 -17.05 -12.96
CA ASN A 53 6.19 -17.01 -14.32
C ASN A 53 7.58 -16.36 -14.43
N LYS A 54 8.14 -15.89 -13.35
CA LYS A 54 9.47 -15.29 -13.25
C LYS A 54 9.69 -14.12 -14.20
N ARG A 55 8.71 -13.22 -14.29
CA ARG A 55 8.84 -11.99 -15.07
C ARG A 55 7.99 -10.87 -14.53
N ASN A 56 8.48 -9.64 -14.70
CA ASN A 56 7.84 -8.40 -14.25
C ASN A 56 7.61 -8.34 -12.74
N THR A 57 8.35 -9.12 -11.94
CA THR A 57 8.13 -9.20 -10.49
C THR A 57 8.37 -7.87 -9.79
N ILE A 58 9.39 -7.12 -10.23
CA ILE A 58 9.69 -5.81 -9.63
C ILE A 58 8.58 -4.82 -9.93
N HIS A 59 8.12 -4.79 -11.19
CA HIS A 59 7.02 -3.91 -11.60
C HIS A 59 5.74 -4.23 -10.82
N GLU A 60 5.37 -5.50 -10.74
CA GLU A 60 4.15 -5.90 -10.04
C GLU A 60 4.26 -5.69 -8.53
N SER A 61 5.46 -5.86 -7.96
CA SER A 61 5.70 -5.55 -6.55
C SER A 61 5.50 -4.06 -6.25
N ALA A 62 6.00 -3.19 -7.14
CA ALA A 62 5.82 -1.75 -7.00
C ALA A 62 4.35 -1.37 -7.07
N ASP A 63 3.58 -2.01 -7.98
CA ASP A 63 2.14 -1.77 -8.10
C ASP A 63 1.39 -2.17 -6.83
N VAL A 64 1.76 -3.30 -6.21
CA VAL A 64 1.15 -3.72 -4.95
C VAL A 64 1.41 -2.70 -3.86
N ILE A 65 2.65 -2.24 -3.72
CA ILE A 65 3.01 -1.24 -2.71
C ILE A 65 2.22 0.06 -2.95
N TYR A 66 2.16 0.51 -4.19
CA TYR A 66 1.42 1.72 -4.54
C TYR A 66 -0.06 1.59 -4.15
N HIS A 67 -0.72 0.52 -4.57
CA HIS A 67 -2.15 0.34 -4.28
C HIS A 67 -2.42 0.11 -2.80
N LEU A 68 -1.48 -0.52 -2.08
CA LEU A 68 -1.57 -0.64 -0.63
C LEU A 68 -1.58 0.74 0.03
N LEU A 69 -0.65 1.61 -0.37
CA LEU A 69 -0.56 2.96 0.20
C LEU A 69 -1.81 3.79 -0.11
N VAL A 70 -2.32 3.70 -1.34
CA VAL A 70 -3.56 4.40 -1.73
C VAL A 70 -4.73 3.89 -0.89
N THR A 71 -4.83 2.59 -0.71
CA THR A 71 -5.91 1.98 0.08
C THR A 71 -5.86 2.45 1.54
N LEU A 72 -4.68 2.50 2.12
CA LEU A 72 -4.50 2.98 3.50
C LEU A 72 -4.91 4.45 3.62
N GLU A 73 -4.54 5.27 2.64
CA GLU A 73 -4.94 6.68 2.65
C GLU A 73 -6.46 6.82 2.51
N SER A 74 -7.08 6.04 1.64
CA SER A 74 -8.53 6.01 1.50
C SER A 74 -9.22 5.68 2.83
N ALA A 75 -8.66 4.74 3.57
CA ALA A 75 -9.20 4.30 4.85
C ALA A 75 -8.87 5.24 6.03
N GLY A 76 -8.10 6.29 5.79
CA GLY A 76 -7.72 7.24 6.84
C GLY A 76 -6.64 6.71 7.77
N ILE A 77 -5.88 5.71 7.34
CA ILE A 77 -4.81 5.12 8.15
C ILE A 77 -3.50 5.85 7.86
N ASN A 78 -2.87 6.37 8.91
CA ASN A 78 -1.60 7.06 8.78
C ASN A 78 -0.47 6.03 8.68
N PHE A 79 0.37 6.15 7.66
CA PHE A 79 1.47 5.22 7.46
C PHE A 79 2.48 5.25 8.60
N ASP A 80 2.65 6.39 9.27
CA ASP A 80 3.55 6.48 10.42
C ASP A 80 3.14 5.50 11.53
N ASP A 81 1.85 5.29 11.73
CA ASP A 81 1.35 4.35 12.74
C ASP A 81 1.75 2.92 12.40
N ILE A 82 1.78 2.60 11.11
CA ILE A 82 2.22 1.27 10.66
C ILE A 82 3.71 1.10 10.92
N MET A 83 4.51 2.14 10.68
CA MET A 83 5.94 2.10 10.96
C MET A 83 6.22 1.92 12.46
N ILE A 84 5.42 2.58 13.31
CA ILE A 84 5.53 2.42 14.75
C ILE A 84 5.24 0.96 15.15
N GLU A 85 4.20 0.37 14.56
CA GLU A 85 3.86 -1.02 14.85
C GLU A 85 4.96 -1.98 14.40
N LEU A 86 5.55 -1.75 13.23
CA LEU A 86 6.65 -2.58 12.73
C LEU A 86 7.88 -2.46 13.63
N LYS A 87 8.20 -1.26 14.08
CA LYS A 87 9.32 -1.04 14.99
C LYS A 87 9.10 -1.75 16.31
N LYS A 88 7.88 -1.73 16.82
CA LYS A 88 7.49 -2.41 18.06
C LYS A 88 7.74 -3.91 17.98
N ARG A 89 7.66 -4.50 16.78
CA ARG A 89 7.87 -5.94 16.55
C ARG A 89 9.34 -6.32 16.39
N GLU A 90 10.24 -5.35 16.33
CA GLU A 90 11.68 -5.63 16.24
C GLU A 90 12.13 -6.41 17.46
N GLY A 91 12.92 -7.46 17.25
CA GLY A 91 13.43 -8.30 18.31
C GLY A 91 12.45 -9.35 18.84
N THR A 92 11.23 -9.37 18.32
CA THR A 92 10.22 -10.37 18.70
C THR A 92 10.03 -11.36 17.54
N SER A 93 10.13 -12.65 17.81
CA SER A 93 9.95 -13.65 16.76
C SER A 93 8.51 -13.70 16.28
N GLY A 94 8.29 -14.11 15.03
CA GLY A 94 6.95 -14.27 14.47
C GLY A 94 6.09 -15.23 15.27
N PHE A 95 6.70 -16.27 15.83
CA PHE A 95 5.98 -17.23 16.68
C PHE A 95 5.54 -16.60 18.00
N ASP A 96 6.41 -15.82 18.62
CA ASP A 96 6.06 -15.11 19.86
C ASP A 96 4.97 -14.08 19.62
N GLU A 97 5.03 -13.37 18.52
CA GLU A 97 4.01 -12.39 18.12
C GLU A 97 2.64 -13.05 17.99
N LYS A 98 2.57 -14.21 17.33
CA LYS A 98 1.32 -14.94 17.17
C LYS A 98 0.76 -15.44 18.51
N LYS A 99 1.63 -15.81 19.43
CA LYS A 99 1.24 -16.26 20.77
C LYS A 99 0.54 -15.15 21.56
N ASN A 100 0.97 -13.92 21.37
CA ASN A 100 0.54 -12.76 22.16
C ASN A 100 -0.63 -11.97 21.55
N ARG A 101 -1.12 -12.40 20.40
CA ARG A 101 -2.27 -11.74 19.75
C ARG A 101 -3.60 -12.19 20.30
#